data_3cf80d2fa73a07473e974c36887f2e9d
#
_entry.id   3cf80d2fa73a07473e974c36887f2e9d
#
_cell.length_a   1.000
_cell.length_b   1.000
_cell.length_c   1.000
_cell.angle_alpha   90.00
_cell.angle_beta   90.00
_cell.angle_gamma   90.00
#
_symmetry.space_group_name_H-M   'P 1'
#
loop_
_entity.id
_entity.type
_entity.pdbx_description
1 polymer ?
#
loop_
_entity_poly.entity_id
_entity_poly.type
_entity_poly.pdbx_seq_one_letter_code
_entity_poly.pdbx_strand_id
1 'polypeptide(L)'
;MAHTFRFDPIKLPPEAEALRREVRGFLQDEIRRGTFDPARRGESGFNRDFSRKVGERGWIGMTWPREHGGHGRTQLERYVVIEEMLAHRAPTRAHATADRQSGPVLIKYGTESVKQAILPGIVRGELAFCIGLSEPNSGSDVFAASTRATKTDGGWLINGRKIWTSGAHEADYMIGLFRTSRPTPENRRHGLTQFLVKMDTKGITVRPIENLARQRDFNEVVFDDAFVPDSHLVGEVDMAWKQATDELAYERSGPDRFLETLPVLTELVRAAGPEPSERVAEGIGREIAHLKTLRRMSVSVAGMLQAGQTPSAEAAVVKDVGTNWEQALPGRARALIPPRPTSSGNPSRYDEVMRFNTLIAPKLTIQGGTREVLRGIIARGLGLR
;
A
#
# COMPACT_ATOMS: atom_id res chain seq x y z
N MET A 1 17.81 -5.03 -27.16
CA MET A 1 17.14 -6.34 -27.03
C MET A 1 15.81 -6.10 -26.30
N ALA A 2 14.70 -6.71 -26.77
CA ALA A 2 13.44 -6.64 -26.08
C ALA A 2 13.60 -7.27 -24.67
N HIS A 3 13.09 -6.62 -23.64
CA HIS A 3 13.09 -7.17 -22.29
C HIS A 3 12.16 -8.37 -22.25
N THR A 4 12.65 -9.48 -21.73
CA THR A 4 11.83 -10.68 -21.51
C THR A 4 11.52 -10.74 -20.02
N PHE A 5 10.24 -10.70 -19.65
CA PHE A 5 9.85 -10.88 -18.24
C PHE A 5 10.32 -12.23 -17.72
N ARG A 6 10.94 -12.21 -16.55
CA ARG A 6 11.45 -13.42 -15.93
C ARG A 6 11.02 -13.48 -14.48
N PHE A 7 10.31 -14.56 -14.13
CA PHE A 7 9.86 -14.84 -12.77
C PHE A 7 10.45 -16.18 -12.33
N ASP A 8 11.73 -16.16 -11.97
CA ASP A 8 12.42 -17.38 -11.51
C ASP A 8 11.79 -17.90 -10.22
N PRO A 9 11.61 -19.22 -10.10
CA PRO A 9 11.13 -19.83 -8.87
C PRO A 9 12.09 -19.56 -7.70
N ILE A 10 11.63 -18.89 -6.66
CA ILE A 10 12.37 -18.68 -5.43
C ILE A 10 11.84 -19.63 -4.36
N LYS A 11 12.74 -20.43 -3.79
CA LYS A 11 12.47 -21.17 -2.56
C LYS A 11 12.78 -20.27 -1.37
N LEU A 12 11.82 -20.09 -0.48
CA LEU A 12 12.03 -19.31 0.73
C LEU A 12 13.09 -19.99 1.60
N PRO A 13 14.05 -19.25 2.14
CA PRO A 13 15.08 -19.80 2.99
C PRO A 13 14.48 -20.27 4.34
N PRO A 14 15.14 -21.19 5.07
CA PRO A 14 14.64 -21.74 6.33
C PRO A 14 14.32 -20.67 7.38
N GLU A 15 15.07 -19.56 7.39
CA GLU A 15 14.89 -18.43 8.31
C GLU A 15 13.57 -17.72 8.04
N ALA A 16 13.21 -17.51 6.77
CA ALA A 16 11.93 -16.91 6.39
C ALA A 16 10.76 -17.83 6.74
N GLU A 17 10.90 -19.15 6.59
CA GLU A 17 9.87 -20.12 7.00
C GLU A 17 9.76 -20.25 8.53
N ALA A 18 10.84 -20.10 9.28
CA ALA A 18 10.82 -20.02 10.74
C ALA A 18 10.08 -18.76 11.19
N LEU A 19 10.40 -17.61 10.58
CA LEU A 19 9.74 -16.35 10.85
C LEU A 19 8.24 -16.40 10.51
N ARG A 20 7.84 -17.09 9.42
CA ARG A 20 6.43 -17.33 9.10
C ARG A 20 5.68 -17.98 10.26
N ARG A 21 6.24 -19.00 10.87
CA ARG A 21 5.62 -19.69 12.00
C ARG A 21 5.52 -18.78 13.22
N GLU A 22 6.55 -17.99 13.49
CA GLU A 22 6.54 -16.99 14.56
C GLU A 22 5.45 -15.95 14.37
N VAL A 23 5.37 -15.32 13.18
CA VAL A 23 4.35 -14.31 12.86
C VAL A 23 2.95 -14.89 12.96
N ARG A 24 2.74 -16.10 12.44
CA ARG A 24 1.45 -16.78 12.51
C ARG A 24 1.03 -17.05 13.96
N GLY A 25 1.94 -17.53 14.80
CA GLY A 25 1.70 -17.73 16.23
C GLY A 25 1.31 -16.43 16.93
N PHE A 26 2.07 -15.36 16.69
CA PHE A 26 1.75 -14.03 17.22
C PHE A 26 0.35 -13.55 16.78
N LEU A 27 0.02 -13.65 15.50
CA LEU A 27 -1.29 -13.20 14.99
C LEU A 27 -2.44 -14.02 15.61
N GLN A 28 -2.27 -15.33 15.75
CA GLN A 28 -3.25 -16.18 16.42
C GLN A 28 -3.44 -15.80 17.89
N ASP A 29 -2.35 -15.44 18.59
CA ASP A 29 -2.40 -14.97 19.98
C ASP A 29 -3.13 -13.63 20.09
N GLU A 30 -2.85 -12.68 19.20
CA GLU A 30 -3.52 -11.39 19.18
C GLU A 30 -5.01 -11.50 18.84
N ILE A 31 -5.40 -12.43 17.95
CA ILE A 31 -6.80 -12.76 17.67
C ILE A 31 -7.48 -13.33 18.93
N ARG A 32 -6.83 -14.28 19.63
CA ARG A 32 -7.38 -14.85 20.87
C ARG A 32 -7.53 -13.84 21.99
N ARG A 33 -6.64 -12.85 22.06
CA ARG A 33 -6.71 -11.72 23.02
C ARG A 33 -7.77 -10.68 22.65
N GLY A 34 -8.39 -10.78 21.47
CA GLY A 34 -9.35 -9.81 20.98
C GLY A 34 -8.74 -8.48 20.52
N THR A 35 -7.43 -8.41 20.27
CA THR A 35 -6.76 -7.20 19.76
C THR A 35 -7.34 -6.78 18.39
N PHE A 36 -7.69 -7.76 17.57
CA PHE A 36 -8.43 -7.56 16.34
C PHE A 36 -9.23 -8.82 15.99
N ASP A 37 -10.29 -8.65 15.21
CA ASP A 37 -11.11 -9.74 14.69
C ASP A 37 -11.02 -9.79 13.16
N PRO A 38 -10.42 -10.85 12.57
CA PRO A 38 -10.36 -11.01 11.11
C PRO A 38 -11.74 -11.07 10.45
N ALA A 39 -12.80 -11.34 11.24
CA ALA A 39 -14.16 -11.40 10.77
C ALA A 39 -14.84 -10.04 10.69
N ARG A 40 -14.45 -9.11 11.55
CA ARG A 40 -15.07 -7.77 11.58
C ARG A 40 -14.75 -6.98 10.32
N ARG A 41 -15.77 -6.28 9.86
CA ARG A 41 -15.69 -5.41 8.69
C ARG A 41 -16.04 -4.00 9.07
N GLY A 42 -15.52 -3.06 8.28
CA GLY A 42 -15.78 -1.64 8.47
C GLY A 42 -14.87 -0.97 9.49
N GLU A 43 -14.06 -1.70 10.20
CA GLU A 43 -12.93 -1.10 10.93
C GLU A 43 -11.85 -0.69 9.93
N SER A 44 -11.24 0.47 10.16
CA SER A 44 -10.26 1.07 9.23
C SER A 44 -8.99 0.23 9.03
N GLY A 45 -8.81 -0.85 9.78
CA GLY A 45 -7.56 -1.60 9.86
C GLY A 45 -6.44 -0.81 10.54
N PHE A 46 -6.79 0.28 11.21
CA PHE A 46 -5.88 1.14 11.95
C PHE A 46 -5.88 0.76 13.43
N ASN A 47 -4.73 0.40 13.97
CA ASN A 47 -4.57 0.08 15.38
C ASN A 47 -3.13 0.38 15.82
N ARG A 48 -2.95 1.47 16.59
CA ARG A 48 -1.64 1.90 17.07
C ARG A 48 -1.01 0.91 18.04
N ASP A 49 -1.79 0.29 18.92
CA ASP A 49 -1.26 -0.66 19.91
C ASP A 49 -0.78 -1.93 19.23
N PHE A 50 -1.51 -2.42 18.23
CA PHE A 50 -1.03 -3.52 17.39
C PHE A 50 0.26 -3.15 16.65
N SER A 51 0.35 -1.92 16.08
CA SER A 51 1.56 -1.44 15.41
C SER A 51 2.77 -1.40 16.35
N ARG A 52 2.63 -0.94 17.60
CA ARG A 52 3.71 -0.97 18.59
C ARG A 52 4.19 -2.38 18.88
N LYS A 53 3.27 -3.34 19.06
CA LYS A 53 3.62 -4.75 19.25
C LYS A 53 4.38 -5.34 18.04
N VAL A 54 4.04 -4.90 16.81
CA VAL A 54 4.76 -5.26 15.58
C VAL A 54 6.16 -4.65 15.56
N GLY A 55 6.29 -3.38 15.99
CA GLY A 55 7.57 -2.68 16.14
C GLY A 55 8.47 -3.35 17.18
N GLU A 56 7.94 -3.69 18.36
CA GLU A 56 8.67 -4.42 19.44
C GLU A 56 9.26 -5.76 18.96
N ARG A 57 8.65 -6.38 17.97
CA ARG A 57 9.15 -7.62 17.35
C ARG A 57 10.16 -7.40 16.23
N GLY A 58 10.49 -6.15 15.93
CA GLY A 58 11.39 -5.81 14.84
C GLY A 58 10.85 -6.13 13.45
N TRP A 59 9.51 -6.03 13.26
CA TRP A 59 8.86 -6.31 11.99
C TRP A 59 8.46 -5.05 11.22
N ILE A 60 8.84 -3.87 11.72
CA ILE A 60 8.79 -2.58 11.02
C ILE A 60 10.23 -2.14 10.75
N GLY A 61 10.52 -1.58 9.59
CA GLY A 61 11.88 -1.23 9.17
C GLY A 61 12.80 -2.44 8.97
N MET A 62 12.24 -3.62 8.67
CA MET A 62 12.98 -4.88 8.58
C MET A 62 14.18 -4.80 7.63
N THR A 63 14.02 -4.19 6.46
CA THR A 63 15.06 -4.11 5.42
C THR A 63 15.88 -2.83 5.48
N TRP A 64 15.58 -1.93 6.43
CA TRP A 64 16.29 -0.67 6.55
C TRP A 64 17.68 -0.85 7.15
N PRO A 65 18.64 0.04 6.81
CA PRO A 65 19.96 0.05 7.42
C PRO A 65 19.89 0.21 8.94
N ARG A 66 20.80 -0.46 9.67
CA ARG A 66 20.85 -0.43 11.13
C ARG A 66 21.13 0.95 11.69
N GLU A 67 21.92 1.77 11.00
CA GLU A 67 22.22 3.17 11.32
C GLU A 67 20.98 4.07 11.37
N HIS A 68 19.89 3.68 10.69
CA HIS A 68 18.61 4.35 10.72
C HIS A 68 17.56 3.66 11.62
N GLY A 69 18.02 2.79 12.54
CA GLY A 69 17.16 2.04 13.45
C GLY A 69 16.52 0.80 12.83
N GLY A 70 16.83 0.50 11.56
CA GLY A 70 16.34 -0.70 10.89
C GLY A 70 17.00 -1.99 11.35
N HIS A 71 16.51 -3.12 10.86
CA HIS A 71 16.93 -4.44 11.31
C HIS A 71 17.89 -5.15 10.34
N GLY A 72 18.09 -4.61 9.11
CA GLY A 72 18.98 -5.20 8.10
C GLY A 72 18.59 -6.61 7.69
N ARG A 73 17.29 -6.95 7.79
CA ARG A 73 16.76 -8.25 7.35
C ARG A 73 16.57 -8.29 5.84
N THR A 74 16.29 -9.46 5.31
CA THR A 74 16.15 -9.70 3.89
C THR A 74 14.77 -9.33 3.36
N GLN A 75 14.65 -9.10 2.04
CA GLN A 75 13.36 -8.85 1.39
C GLN A 75 12.43 -10.05 1.45
N LEU A 76 12.96 -11.28 1.46
CA LEU A 76 12.17 -12.50 1.58
C LEU A 76 11.60 -12.68 3.00
N GLU A 77 12.35 -12.32 4.05
CA GLU A 77 11.84 -12.31 5.43
C GLU A 77 10.72 -11.27 5.58
N ARG A 78 10.93 -10.03 5.08
CA ARG A 78 9.91 -8.99 5.07
C ARG A 78 8.66 -9.43 4.30
N TYR A 79 8.83 -10.06 3.15
CA TYR A 79 7.72 -10.60 2.35
C TYR A 79 6.82 -11.51 3.17
N VAL A 80 7.41 -12.46 3.88
CA VAL A 80 6.68 -13.44 4.70
C VAL A 80 5.89 -12.77 5.82
N VAL A 81 6.47 -11.77 6.49
CA VAL A 81 5.76 -11.02 7.55
C VAL A 81 4.52 -10.32 6.99
N ILE A 82 4.67 -9.61 5.88
CA ILE A 82 3.55 -8.90 5.24
C ILE A 82 2.49 -9.90 4.75
N GLU A 83 2.90 -11.01 4.13
CA GLU A 83 2.00 -12.05 3.64
C GLU A 83 1.14 -12.63 4.77
N GLU A 84 1.72 -12.98 5.90
CA GLU A 84 0.98 -13.51 7.05
C GLU A 84 0.04 -12.47 7.67
N MET A 85 0.51 -11.21 7.81
CA MET A 85 -0.35 -10.13 8.32
C MET A 85 -1.58 -9.90 7.45
N LEU A 86 -1.41 -9.86 6.13
CA LEU A 86 -2.52 -9.66 5.19
C LEU A 86 -3.46 -10.88 5.15
N ALA A 87 -2.90 -12.10 5.15
CA ALA A 87 -3.69 -13.33 5.15
C ALA A 87 -4.57 -13.46 6.41
N HIS A 88 -4.10 -12.96 7.56
CA HIS A 88 -4.86 -12.93 8.80
C HIS A 88 -5.67 -11.63 8.97
N ARG A 89 -5.63 -10.71 8.00
CA ARG A 89 -6.32 -9.41 8.07
C ARG A 89 -5.95 -8.59 9.30
N ALA A 90 -4.67 -8.63 9.67
CA ALA A 90 -4.14 -7.86 10.76
C ALA A 90 -4.28 -6.33 10.49
N PRO A 91 -4.51 -5.50 11.52
CA PRO A 91 -4.71 -4.06 11.37
C PRO A 91 -3.37 -3.32 11.15
N THR A 92 -2.77 -3.47 9.97
CA THR A 92 -1.44 -2.96 9.63
C THR A 92 -1.41 -1.48 9.23
N ARG A 93 -2.56 -0.84 9.06
CA ARG A 93 -2.67 0.48 8.43
C ARG A 93 -1.92 1.58 9.17
N ALA A 94 -1.75 1.47 10.49
CA ALA A 94 -1.03 2.46 11.28
C ALA A 94 0.48 2.52 10.96
N HIS A 95 1.10 1.43 10.48
CA HIS A 95 2.52 1.39 10.14
C HIS A 95 2.82 1.13 8.66
N ALA A 96 1.89 0.56 7.89
CA ALA A 96 2.19 0.06 6.54
C ALA A 96 2.72 1.12 5.57
N THR A 97 2.14 2.34 5.58
CA THR A 97 2.62 3.44 4.72
C THR A 97 3.98 3.94 5.19
N ALA A 98 4.17 4.08 6.50
CA ALA A 98 5.42 4.51 7.10
C ALA A 98 6.57 3.52 6.78
N ASP A 99 6.34 2.21 6.99
CA ASP A 99 7.34 1.16 6.73
C ASP A 99 7.68 1.02 5.24
N ARG A 100 6.66 1.00 4.37
CA ARG A 100 6.84 0.66 2.96
C ARG A 100 7.30 1.82 2.10
N GLN A 101 6.80 3.03 2.36
CA GLN A 101 6.96 4.19 1.49
C GLN A 101 7.71 5.33 2.17
N SER A 102 7.16 5.89 3.24
CA SER A 102 7.67 7.13 3.82
C SER A 102 9.06 6.96 4.44
N GLY A 103 9.30 5.88 5.17
CA GLY A 103 10.61 5.62 5.77
C GLY A 103 11.73 5.46 4.73
N PRO A 104 11.60 4.61 3.70
CA PRO A 104 12.58 4.53 2.62
C PRO A 104 12.84 5.86 1.91
N VAL A 105 11.81 6.67 1.68
CA VAL A 105 11.96 8.02 1.11
C VAL A 105 12.77 8.93 2.05
N LEU A 106 12.45 8.92 3.35
CA LEU A 106 13.18 9.72 4.34
C LEU A 106 14.62 9.25 4.52
N ILE A 107 14.88 7.94 4.50
CA ILE A 107 16.24 7.38 4.56
C ILE A 107 17.08 7.90 3.40
N LYS A 108 16.52 7.90 2.19
CA LYS A 108 17.23 8.29 0.98
C LYS A 108 17.36 9.81 0.80
N TYR A 109 16.33 10.57 1.16
CA TYR A 109 16.19 11.97 0.79
C TYR A 109 15.93 12.94 1.95
N GLY A 110 15.62 12.44 3.14
CA GLY A 110 15.40 13.27 4.33
C GLY A 110 16.68 13.92 4.83
N THR A 111 16.56 15.08 5.49
CA THR A 111 17.67 15.69 6.23
C THR A 111 18.09 14.81 7.41
N GLU A 112 19.31 14.91 7.88
CA GLU A 112 19.78 14.10 9.02
C GLU A 112 18.96 14.37 10.29
N SER A 113 18.54 15.61 10.52
CA SER A 113 17.66 15.98 11.64
C SER A 113 16.30 15.26 11.55
N VAL A 114 15.69 15.19 10.37
CA VAL A 114 14.43 14.47 10.16
C VAL A 114 14.63 12.97 10.33
N LYS A 115 15.70 12.38 9.79
CA LYS A 115 15.99 10.95 9.96
C LYS A 115 16.08 10.58 11.45
N GLN A 116 16.85 11.34 12.22
CA GLN A 116 17.04 11.10 13.65
C GLN A 116 15.77 11.27 14.46
N ALA A 117 14.94 12.26 14.12
CA ALA A 117 13.70 12.53 14.84
C ALA A 117 12.55 11.56 14.52
N ILE A 118 12.47 11.08 13.28
CA ILE A 118 11.27 10.42 12.74
C ILE A 118 11.45 8.90 12.60
N LEU A 119 12.58 8.42 12.03
CA LEU A 119 12.74 7.01 11.72
C LEU A 119 12.63 6.08 12.95
N PRO A 120 13.17 6.42 14.13
CA PRO A 120 12.99 5.58 15.31
C PRO A 120 11.53 5.39 15.71
N GLY A 121 10.71 6.45 15.61
CA GLY A 121 9.27 6.39 15.92
C GLY A 121 8.50 5.51 14.92
N ILE A 122 8.91 5.50 13.64
CA ILE A 122 8.35 4.58 12.64
C ILE A 122 8.68 3.14 13.01
N VAL A 123 9.96 2.83 13.29
CA VAL A 123 10.40 1.46 13.61
C VAL A 123 9.70 0.92 14.86
N ARG A 124 9.42 1.76 15.86
CA ARG A 124 8.65 1.38 17.04
C ARG A 124 7.14 1.27 16.81
N GLY A 125 6.65 1.57 15.58
CA GLY A 125 5.22 1.52 15.25
C GLY A 125 4.38 2.62 15.91
N GLU A 126 4.99 3.73 16.29
CA GLU A 126 4.37 4.86 16.98
C GLU A 126 3.83 5.92 16.02
N LEU A 127 4.45 6.06 14.84
CA LEU A 127 4.13 7.10 13.87
C LEU A 127 3.40 6.53 12.65
N ALA A 128 2.24 7.12 12.35
CA ALA A 128 1.45 6.80 11.18
C ALA A 128 1.63 7.86 10.08
N PHE A 129 1.65 7.40 8.83
CA PHE A 129 1.89 8.26 7.68
C PHE A 129 0.79 8.15 6.63
N CYS A 130 0.58 9.25 5.91
CA CYS A 130 -0.18 9.29 4.67
C CYS A 130 0.64 9.89 3.53
N ILE A 131 0.17 9.73 2.30
CA ILE A 131 0.83 10.23 1.08
C ILE A 131 -0.12 11.21 0.38
N GLY A 132 0.34 12.43 0.16
CA GLY A 132 -0.43 13.50 -0.47
C GLY A 132 0.07 13.83 -1.88
N LEU A 133 -0.35 13.05 -2.90
CA LEU A 133 0.03 13.29 -4.31
C LEU A 133 -1.11 13.87 -5.12
N SER A 134 -2.25 13.18 -5.16
CA SER A 134 -3.39 13.51 -6.02
C SER A 134 -4.09 14.80 -5.61
N GLU A 135 -4.60 15.53 -6.60
CA GLU A 135 -5.44 16.72 -6.44
C GLU A 135 -6.73 16.56 -7.26
N PRO A 136 -7.76 17.40 -7.06
CA PRO A 136 -9.01 17.27 -7.83
C PRO A 136 -8.83 17.22 -9.35
N ASN A 137 -7.81 17.90 -9.88
CA ASN A 137 -7.50 17.95 -11.31
C ASN A 137 -6.19 17.22 -11.68
N SER A 138 -5.58 16.47 -10.75
CA SER A 138 -4.30 15.81 -10.94
C SER A 138 -4.30 14.46 -10.22
N GLY A 139 -4.43 13.38 -10.98
CA GLY A 139 -4.37 12.00 -10.48
C GLY A 139 -3.23 11.23 -11.16
N SER A 140 -3.52 10.51 -12.26
CA SER A 140 -2.48 9.81 -13.04
C SER A 140 -1.43 10.75 -13.63
N ASP A 141 -1.85 11.98 -14.00
CA ASP A 141 -0.92 13.05 -14.36
C ASP A 141 -0.53 13.86 -13.11
N VAL A 142 0.33 13.30 -12.30
CA VAL A 142 0.84 13.90 -11.06
C VAL A 142 1.58 15.23 -11.30
N PHE A 143 2.07 15.45 -12.52
CA PHE A 143 2.77 16.70 -12.90
C PHE A 143 1.84 17.90 -13.04
N ALA A 144 0.54 17.68 -13.18
CA ALA A 144 -0.46 18.73 -13.17
C ALA A 144 -0.79 19.25 -11.76
N ALA A 145 -0.08 18.76 -10.71
CA ALA A 145 -0.28 19.22 -9.34
C ALA A 145 -0.06 20.74 -9.23
N SER A 146 -0.99 21.39 -8.53
CA SER A 146 -1.09 22.87 -8.42
C SER A 146 -1.09 23.39 -6.98
N THR A 147 -1.25 22.52 -5.98
CA THR A 147 -1.10 22.89 -4.55
C THR A 147 0.27 23.49 -4.35
N ARG A 148 0.32 24.76 -3.95
CA ARG A 148 1.52 25.58 -3.96
C ARG A 148 2.25 25.49 -2.61
N ALA A 149 3.58 25.47 -2.67
CA ALA A 149 4.46 25.76 -1.56
C ALA A 149 5.26 27.03 -1.89
N THR A 150 5.05 28.08 -1.12
CA THR A 150 5.71 29.38 -1.32
C THR A 150 6.78 29.57 -0.26
N LYS A 151 8.01 29.90 -0.66
CA LYS A 151 9.12 30.14 0.26
C LYS A 151 8.84 31.34 1.15
N THR A 152 9.14 31.21 2.44
CA THR A 152 9.07 32.27 3.45
C THR A 152 10.24 32.13 4.42
N ASP A 153 10.34 33.00 5.41
CA ASP A 153 11.40 32.93 6.42
C ASP A 153 11.33 31.61 7.21
N GLY A 154 12.44 30.88 7.19
CA GLY A 154 12.58 29.59 7.90
C GLY A 154 11.79 28.41 7.35
N GLY A 155 11.05 28.59 6.24
CA GLY A 155 10.24 27.49 5.71
C GLY A 155 9.39 27.84 4.50
N TRP A 156 8.23 27.20 4.41
CA TRP A 156 7.32 27.25 3.28
C TRP A 156 5.86 27.35 3.75
N LEU A 157 5.07 28.16 3.07
CA LEU A 157 3.62 28.23 3.24
C LEU A 157 2.93 27.39 2.17
N ILE A 158 2.14 26.42 2.59
CA ILE A 158 1.41 25.53 1.69
C ILE A 158 -0.03 25.99 1.56
N ASN A 159 -0.50 26.12 0.30
CA ASN A 159 -1.86 26.52 -0.05
C ASN A 159 -2.42 25.64 -1.17
N GLY A 160 -3.64 25.14 -0.97
CA GLY A 160 -4.34 24.28 -1.93
C GLY A 160 -4.96 23.06 -1.29
N ARG A 161 -5.07 21.97 -2.04
CA ARG A 161 -5.70 20.74 -1.52
C ARG A 161 -5.17 19.47 -2.15
N LYS A 162 -5.12 18.40 -1.36
CA LYS A 162 -4.91 17.03 -1.82
C LYS A 162 -6.20 16.24 -1.67
N ILE A 163 -6.40 15.23 -2.51
CA ILE A 163 -7.58 14.36 -2.47
C ILE A 163 -7.18 12.89 -2.57
N TRP A 164 -8.06 12.00 -2.17
CA TRP A 164 -7.83 10.54 -2.12
C TRP A 164 -6.66 10.15 -1.22
N THR A 165 -6.33 10.99 -0.23
CA THR A 165 -5.27 10.74 0.74
C THR A 165 -5.74 9.70 1.75
N SER A 166 -5.23 8.47 1.60
CA SER A 166 -5.61 7.35 2.46
C SER A 166 -5.15 7.59 3.90
N GLY A 167 -6.06 7.47 4.87
CA GLY A 167 -5.75 7.52 6.29
C GLY A 167 -5.27 8.88 6.82
N ALA A 168 -5.43 9.98 6.09
CA ALA A 168 -4.95 11.29 6.54
C ALA A 168 -5.55 11.74 7.89
N HIS A 169 -6.77 11.31 8.22
CA HIS A 169 -7.43 11.61 9.50
C HIS A 169 -6.85 10.83 10.70
N GLU A 170 -6.00 9.85 10.45
CA GLU A 170 -5.35 8.99 11.45
C GLU A 170 -3.81 9.19 11.46
N ALA A 171 -3.26 9.89 10.45
CA ALA A 171 -1.82 10.06 10.25
C ALA A 171 -1.22 11.17 11.11
N ASP A 172 0.01 10.97 11.56
CA ASP A 172 0.82 11.99 12.25
C ASP A 172 1.56 12.87 11.24
N TYR A 173 1.99 12.26 10.11
CA TYR A 173 2.77 12.94 9.07
C TYR A 173 2.27 12.58 7.67
N MET A 174 2.51 13.49 6.74
CA MET A 174 2.31 13.30 5.31
C MET A 174 3.62 13.49 4.56
N ILE A 175 3.96 12.61 3.63
CA ILE A 175 4.86 12.96 2.53
C ILE A 175 3.98 13.54 1.42
N GLY A 176 4.10 14.84 1.19
CA GLY A 176 3.28 15.56 0.23
C GLY A 176 4.09 16.11 -0.94
N LEU A 177 3.50 16.12 -2.14
CA LEU A 177 4.07 16.69 -3.35
C LEU A 177 3.42 18.04 -3.65
N PHE A 178 4.24 19.10 -3.79
CA PHE A 178 3.76 20.47 -3.92
C PHE A 178 4.46 21.22 -5.04
N ARG A 179 3.79 22.25 -5.59
CA ARG A 179 4.30 23.12 -6.64
C ARG A 179 5.11 24.26 -6.02
N THR A 180 6.43 24.24 -6.19
CA THR A 180 7.38 25.29 -5.72
C THR A 180 7.72 26.30 -6.79
N SER A 181 7.76 25.88 -8.07
CA SER A 181 7.95 26.78 -9.21
C SER A 181 7.09 26.35 -10.41
N ARG A 182 7.01 27.18 -11.44
CA ARG A 182 6.28 26.85 -12.67
C ARG A 182 7.04 25.81 -13.48
N PRO A 183 6.34 24.87 -14.15
CA PRO A 183 6.97 23.98 -15.12
C PRO A 183 7.57 24.83 -16.26
N THR A 184 8.67 24.33 -16.85
CA THR A 184 9.23 24.97 -18.04
C THR A 184 8.62 24.35 -19.30
N PRO A 185 8.62 25.05 -20.47
CA PRO A 185 8.17 24.48 -21.73
C PRO A 185 8.87 23.15 -22.08
N GLU A 186 10.15 23.03 -21.73
CA GLU A 186 11.00 21.88 -22.03
C GLU A 186 10.83 20.75 -21.00
N ASN A 187 10.36 21.09 -19.78
CA ASN A 187 10.26 20.14 -18.67
C ASN A 187 9.01 20.35 -17.80
N ARG A 188 7.90 19.69 -18.16
CA ARG A 188 6.66 19.67 -17.35
C ARG A 188 6.85 19.13 -15.92
N ARG A 189 7.94 18.39 -15.67
CA ARG A 189 8.22 17.74 -14.39
C ARG A 189 8.93 18.66 -13.42
N HIS A 190 9.49 19.77 -13.92
CA HIS A 190 10.13 20.79 -13.10
C HIS A 190 9.14 21.49 -12.17
N GLY A 191 9.62 21.98 -11.04
CA GLY A 191 8.86 22.79 -10.11
C GLY A 191 8.00 22.01 -9.12
N LEU A 192 8.24 20.72 -8.94
CA LEU A 192 7.62 19.89 -7.92
C LEU A 192 8.62 19.51 -6.83
N THR A 193 8.21 19.66 -5.58
CA THR A 193 9.02 19.38 -4.38
C THR A 193 8.23 18.54 -3.41
N GLN A 194 8.89 17.61 -2.72
CA GLN A 194 8.28 16.85 -1.62
C GLN A 194 8.63 17.47 -0.26
N PHE A 195 7.65 17.45 0.63
CA PHE A 195 7.83 17.88 2.01
C PHE A 195 7.27 16.84 2.99
N LEU A 196 7.91 16.73 4.15
CA LEU A 196 7.37 16.09 5.33
C LEU A 196 6.46 17.09 6.06
N VAL A 197 5.18 16.86 6.05
CA VAL A 197 4.17 17.73 6.65
C VAL A 197 3.62 17.08 7.92
N LYS A 198 3.68 17.77 9.05
CA LYS A 198 3.03 17.32 10.28
C LYS A 198 1.53 17.60 10.21
N MET A 199 0.69 16.59 10.42
CA MET A 199 -0.75 16.68 10.12
C MET A 199 -1.54 17.53 11.10
N ASP A 200 -1.02 17.84 12.29
CA ASP A 200 -1.58 18.76 13.27
C ASP A 200 -1.15 20.23 13.08
N THR A 201 -0.44 20.54 11.97
CA THR A 201 -0.01 21.90 11.62
C THR A 201 -1.25 22.79 11.45
N LYS A 202 -1.20 23.99 12.04
CA LYS A 202 -2.24 25.02 11.85
C LYS A 202 -2.43 25.31 10.36
N GLY A 203 -3.68 25.45 9.92
CA GLY A 203 -4.02 25.66 8.51
C GLY A 203 -4.26 24.37 7.74
N ILE A 204 -4.13 23.17 8.37
CA ILE A 204 -4.51 21.92 7.76
C ILE A 204 -5.92 21.51 8.23
N THR A 205 -6.77 21.19 7.25
CA THR A 205 -8.10 20.62 7.50
C THR A 205 -8.24 19.30 6.76
N VAL A 206 -8.57 18.23 7.49
CA VAL A 206 -8.79 16.89 6.93
C VAL A 206 -10.28 16.60 6.88
N ARG A 207 -10.79 16.22 5.71
CA ARG A 207 -12.20 15.89 5.46
C ARG A 207 -12.31 14.47 4.93
N PRO A 208 -12.82 13.51 5.72
CA PRO A 208 -13.03 12.15 5.25
C PRO A 208 -14.03 12.05 4.10
N ILE A 209 -13.73 11.18 3.14
CA ILE A 209 -14.59 10.87 1.98
C ILE A 209 -15.16 9.46 2.19
N GLU A 210 -16.48 9.35 2.21
CA GLU A 210 -17.17 8.07 2.32
C GLU A 210 -17.19 7.34 0.96
N ASN A 211 -16.77 6.07 0.95
CA ASN A 211 -16.78 5.21 -0.23
C ASN A 211 -18.09 4.42 -0.34
N LEU A 212 -18.26 3.65 -1.43
CA LEU A 212 -19.47 2.84 -1.66
C LEU A 212 -19.74 1.81 -0.53
N ALA A 213 -18.71 1.35 0.16
CA ALA A 213 -18.83 0.42 1.30
C ALA A 213 -19.05 1.14 2.65
N ARG A 214 -19.37 2.43 2.65
CA ARG A 214 -19.56 3.29 3.83
C ARG A 214 -18.30 3.44 4.70
N GLN A 215 -17.13 3.15 4.14
CA GLN A 215 -15.86 3.39 4.83
C GLN A 215 -15.35 4.80 4.51
N ARG A 216 -14.60 5.37 5.44
CA ARG A 216 -13.99 6.70 5.33
C ARG A 216 -12.47 6.60 5.23
N ASP A 217 -11.99 5.74 4.32
CA ASP A 217 -10.57 5.49 4.13
C ASP A 217 -9.82 6.65 3.49
N PHE A 218 -10.48 7.37 2.59
CA PHE A 218 -9.91 8.47 1.83
C PHE A 218 -10.27 9.82 2.43
N ASN A 219 -9.44 10.81 2.14
CA ASN A 219 -9.64 12.16 2.65
C ASN A 219 -9.31 13.20 1.58
N GLU A 220 -10.00 14.34 1.64
CA GLU A 220 -9.53 15.61 1.17
C GLU A 220 -8.69 16.25 2.29
N VAL A 221 -7.53 16.79 1.96
CA VAL A 221 -6.68 17.56 2.87
C VAL A 221 -6.50 18.95 2.29
N VAL A 222 -7.02 19.95 2.99
CA VAL A 222 -6.96 21.36 2.62
C VAL A 222 -5.84 22.04 3.39
N PHE A 223 -5.04 22.83 2.69
CA PHE A 223 -3.95 23.65 3.23
C PHE A 223 -4.30 25.12 3.03
N ASP A 224 -4.27 25.89 4.11
CA ASP A 224 -4.52 27.32 4.18
C ASP A 224 -3.39 27.97 5.01
N ASP A 225 -2.38 28.49 4.32
CA ASP A 225 -1.14 28.99 4.90
C ASP A 225 -0.47 28.01 5.91
N ALA A 226 -0.51 26.72 5.61
CA ALA A 226 0.10 25.72 6.46
C ALA A 226 1.64 25.81 6.38
N PHE A 227 2.28 26.14 7.51
CA PHE A 227 3.73 26.32 7.57
C PHE A 227 4.47 25.00 7.69
N VAL A 228 5.49 24.82 6.83
CA VAL A 228 6.41 23.67 6.86
C VAL A 228 7.84 24.20 6.95
N PRO A 229 8.64 23.82 7.96
CA PRO A 229 9.99 24.31 8.14
C PRO A 229 10.95 23.78 7.05
N ASP A 230 12.01 24.52 6.76
CA ASP A 230 13.02 24.12 5.76
C ASP A 230 13.65 22.77 6.05
N SER A 231 13.81 22.41 7.32
CA SER A 231 14.33 21.09 7.73
C SER A 231 13.46 19.92 7.28
N HIS A 232 12.19 20.16 6.96
CA HIS A 232 11.23 19.15 6.49
C HIS A 232 11.18 19.04 4.96
N LEU A 233 12.08 19.70 4.23
CA LEU A 233 12.29 19.44 2.81
C LEU A 233 12.75 17.99 2.62
N VAL A 234 12.12 17.29 1.68
CA VAL A 234 12.51 15.93 1.30
C VAL A 234 13.17 15.97 -0.08
N GLY A 235 14.49 15.76 -0.10
CA GLY A 235 15.34 15.88 -1.28
C GLY A 235 15.66 17.31 -1.64
N GLU A 236 15.56 17.66 -2.93
CA GLU A 236 15.91 18.95 -3.48
C GLU A 236 14.67 19.69 -4.01
N VAL A 237 14.70 21.02 -3.93
CA VAL A 237 13.63 21.87 -4.49
C VAL A 237 13.52 21.62 -6.00
N ASP A 238 12.29 21.52 -6.49
CA ASP A 238 11.93 21.30 -7.91
C ASP A 238 12.35 19.95 -8.51
N MET A 239 12.89 19.02 -7.69
CA MET A 239 13.45 17.72 -8.14
C MET A 239 12.65 16.49 -7.72
N ALA A 240 11.43 16.66 -7.21
CA ALA A 240 10.62 15.57 -6.66
C ALA A 240 10.28 14.43 -7.67
N TRP A 241 10.43 14.68 -8.96
CA TRP A 241 10.22 13.63 -9.97
C TRP A 241 11.12 12.42 -9.77
N LYS A 242 12.40 12.63 -9.51
CA LYS A 242 13.38 11.55 -9.29
C LYS A 242 12.97 10.71 -8.08
N GLN A 243 12.51 11.36 -7.03
CA GLN A 243 12.09 10.73 -5.78
C GLN A 243 10.82 9.89 -5.97
N ALA A 244 9.81 10.44 -6.65
CA ALA A 244 8.55 9.76 -6.91
C ALA A 244 8.71 8.51 -7.80
N THR A 245 9.70 8.49 -8.71
CA THR A 245 9.96 7.32 -9.56
C THR A 245 10.67 6.19 -8.83
N ASP A 246 11.57 6.50 -7.91
CA ASP A 246 12.32 5.51 -7.14
C ASP A 246 11.43 4.73 -6.16
N GLU A 247 10.40 5.38 -5.61
CA GLU A 247 9.45 4.81 -4.65
C GLU A 247 8.54 3.72 -5.25
N LEU A 248 8.19 3.87 -6.52
CA LEU A 248 7.15 3.06 -7.16
C LEU A 248 7.52 1.58 -7.38
N ALA A 249 8.81 1.24 -7.46
CA ALA A 249 9.24 -0.14 -7.67
C ALA A 249 8.99 -1.02 -6.42
N TYR A 250 9.20 -0.47 -5.24
CA TYR A 250 8.99 -1.17 -3.97
C TYR A 250 7.50 -1.34 -3.62
N GLU A 251 6.64 -0.45 -4.11
CA GLU A 251 5.21 -0.44 -3.81
C GLU A 251 4.40 -1.49 -4.57
N ARG A 252 4.82 -1.86 -5.78
CA ARG A 252 3.94 -2.52 -6.76
C ARG A 252 3.91 -4.04 -6.71
N SER A 253 4.83 -4.71 -6.03
CA SER A 253 5.00 -6.17 -6.14
C SER A 253 4.63 -6.96 -4.89
N GLY A 254 4.25 -6.30 -3.81
CA GLY A 254 3.93 -6.92 -2.53
C GLY A 254 2.65 -7.77 -2.56
N PRO A 255 2.46 -8.65 -1.54
CA PRO A 255 1.26 -9.46 -1.41
C PRO A 255 -0.03 -8.64 -1.25
N ASP A 256 0.07 -7.37 -0.90
CA ASP A 256 -1.03 -6.40 -0.85
C ASP A 256 -1.68 -6.13 -2.23
N ARG A 257 -1.13 -6.67 -3.31
CA ARG A 257 -1.66 -6.54 -4.67
C ARG A 257 -2.52 -7.73 -5.13
N PHE A 258 -2.72 -8.71 -4.25
CA PHE A 258 -3.59 -9.88 -4.53
C PHE A 258 -4.16 -10.55 -3.27
N LEU A 259 -3.95 -10.01 -2.05
CA LEU A 259 -4.50 -10.57 -0.81
C LEU A 259 -5.62 -9.72 -0.19
N GLU A 260 -5.95 -8.55 -0.73
CA GLU A 260 -7.03 -7.73 -0.17
C GLU A 260 -8.39 -8.42 -0.29
N THR A 261 -8.63 -9.16 -1.38
CA THR A 261 -9.86 -9.93 -1.61
C THR A 261 -9.75 -11.42 -1.24
N LEU A 262 -8.65 -11.87 -0.63
CA LEU A 262 -8.48 -13.24 -0.15
C LEU A 262 -9.69 -13.75 0.69
N PRO A 263 -10.33 -12.94 1.54
CA PRO A 263 -11.52 -13.36 2.27
C PRO A 263 -12.65 -13.88 1.37
N VAL A 264 -12.80 -13.39 0.15
CA VAL A 264 -13.79 -13.90 -0.82
C VAL A 264 -13.50 -15.36 -1.14
N LEU A 265 -12.25 -15.70 -1.44
CA LEU A 265 -11.86 -17.08 -1.74
C LEU A 265 -12.01 -17.99 -0.51
N THR A 266 -11.60 -17.51 0.66
CA THR A 266 -11.71 -18.25 1.93
C THR A 266 -13.17 -18.59 2.26
N GLU A 267 -14.06 -17.61 2.17
CA GLU A 267 -15.48 -17.81 2.47
C GLU A 267 -16.20 -18.59 1.35
N LEU A 268 -15.77 -18.47 0.09
CA LEU A 268 -16.24 -19.30 -1.01
C LEU A 268 -15.96 -20.78 -0.73
N VAL A 269 -14.73 -21.12 -0.30
CA VAL A 269 -14.37 -22.51 0.07
C VAL A 269 -15.23 -23.01 1.24
N ARG A 270 -15.44 -22.18 2.27
CA ARG A 270 -16.32 -22.55 3.41
C ARG A 270 -17.76 -22.75 2.99
N ALA A 271 -18.28 -21.85 2.14
CA ALA A 271 -19.65 -21.96 1.65
C ALA A 271 -19.88 -23.16 0.73
N ALA A 272 -18.83 -23.60 0.02
CA ALA A 272 -18.86 -24.80 -0.82
C ALA A 272 -18.98 -26.10 -0.01
N GLY A 273 -18.48 -26.11 1.24
CA GLY A 273 -18.51 -27.28 2.11
C GLY A 273 -17.51 -28.37 1.69
N PRO A 274 -17.57 -29.55 2.36
CA PRO A 274 -16.63 -30.65 2.13
C PRO A 274 -16.87 -31.41 0.81
N GLU A 275 -18.09 -31.38 0.28
CA GLU A 275 -18.49 -32.11 -0.94
C GLU A 275 -19.11 -31.15 -1.96
N PRO A 276 -18.32 -30.22 -2.54
CA PRO A 276 -18.82 -29.29 -3.55
C PRO A 276 -19.16 -30.03 -4.86
N SER A 277 -20.10 -29.49 -5.63
CA SER A 277 -20.30 -29.98 -6.99
C SER A 277 -19.02 -29.83 -7.82
N GLU A 278 -18.85 -30.67 -8.86
CA GLU A 278 -17.67 -30.64 -9.75
C GLU A 278 -17.41 -29.26 -10.30
N ARG A 279 -18.45 -28.55 -10.76
CA ARG A 279 -18.36 -27.17 -11.25
C ARG A 279 -17.80 -26.21 -10.20
N VAL A 280 -18.24 -26.32 -8.95
CA VAL A 280 -17.79 -25.45 -7.86
C VAL A 280 -16.35 -25.79 -7.47
N ALA A 281 -16.01 -27.08 -7.38
CA ALA A 281 -14.65 -27.54 -7.09
C ALA A 281 -13.66 -27.09 -8.15
N GLU A 282 -13.98 -27.23 -9.44
CA GLU A 282 -13.17 -26.76 -10.55
C GLU A 282 -12.98 -25.24 -10.50
N GLY A 283 -14.06 -24.48 -10.28
CA GLY A 283 -14.00 -23.03 -10.18
C GLY A 283 -13.08 -22.55 -9.04
N ILE A 284 -13.21 -23.14 -7.85
CA ILE A 284 -12.34 -22.87 -6.71
C ILE A 284 -10.88 -23.24 -7.04
N GLY A 285 -10.65 -24.39 -7.66
CA GLY A 285 -9.34 -24.85 -8.09
C GLY A 285 -8.64 -23.85 -9.02
N ARG A 286 -9.38 -23.25 -9.96
CA ARG A 286 -8.87 -22.20 -10.87
C ARG A 286 -8.44 -20.94 -10.09
N GLU A 287 -9.23 -20.48 -9.14
CA GLU A 287 -8.88 -19.29 -8.34
C GLU A 287 -7.67 -19.55 -7.44
N ILE A 288 -7.55 -20.76 -6.85
CA ILE A 288 -6.37 -21.17 -6.07
C ILE A 288 -5.12 -21.23 -6.96
N ALA A 289 -5.21 -21.78 -8.17
CA ALA A 289 -4.10 -21.84 -9.11
C ALA A 289 -3.62 -20.43 -9.52
N HIS A 290 -4.56 -19.51 -9.75
CA HIS A 290 -4.26 -18.11 -10.06
C HIS A 290 -3.55 -17.41 -8.91
N LEU A 291 -4.08 -17.54 -7.68
CA LEU A 291 -3.46 -16.99 -6.47
C LEU A 291 -2.04 -17.54 -6.25
N LYS A 292 -1.83 -18.85 -6.43
CA LYS A 292 -0.49 -19.47 -6.34
C LYS A 292 0.47 -18.90 -7.37
N THR A 293 0.00 -18.67 -8.60
CA THR A 293 0.81 -18.05 -9.65
C THR A 293 1.21 -16.62 -9.29
N LEU A 294 0.26 -15.79 -8.86
CA LEU A 294 0.53 -14.42 -8.40
C LEU A 294 1.53 -14.39 -7.26
N ARG A 295 1.33 -15.25 -6.25
CA ARG A 295 2.26 -15.40 -5.14
C ARG A 295 3.69 -15.73 -5.62
N ARG A 296 3.82 -16.70 -6.55
CA ARG A 296 5.12 -17.10 -7.10
C ARG A 296 5.80 -15.94 -7.82
N MET A 297 5.07 -15.18 -8.64
CA MET A 297 5.58 -14.00 -9.32
C MET A 297 6.03 -12.93 -8.32
N SER A 298 5.23 -12.66 -7.29
CA SER A 298 5.53 -11.67 -6.25
C SER A 298 6.76 -12.06 -5.43
N VAL A 299 6.92 -13.33 -5.03
CA VAL A 299 8.12 -13.84 -4.35
C VAL A 299 9.36 -13.72 -5.24
N SER A 300 9.22 -13.98 -6.55
CA SER A 300 10.32 -13.79 -7.52
C SER A 300 10.79 -12.33 -7.54
N VAL A 301 9.87 -11.37 -7.56
CA VAL A 301 10.22 -9.93 -7.50
C VAL A 301 10.90 -9.58 -6.17
N ALA A 302 10.44 -10.14 -5.04
CA ALA A 302 11.13 -9.96 -3.75
C ALA A 302 12.57 -10.50 -3.78
N GLY A 303 12.81 -11.62 -4.45
CA GLY A 303 14.16 -12.16 -4.69
C GLY A 303 15.02 -11.26 -5.58
N MET A 304 14.46 -10.67 -6.62
CA MET A 304 15.16 -9.68 -7.46
C MET A 304 15.57 -8.44 -6.66
N LEU A 305 14.68 -7.90 -5.83
CA LEU A 305 14.97 -6.79 -4.92
C LEU A 305 16.08 -7.15 -3.93
N GLN A 306 16.07 -8.36 -3.38
CA GLN A 306 17.13 -8.87 -2.48
C GLN A 306 18.47 -8.97 -3.19
N ALA A 307 18.49 -9.27 -4.48
CA ALA A 307 19.68 -9.29 -5.33
C ALA A 307 20.11 -7.88 -5.80
N GLY A 308 19.52 -6.80 -5.27
CA GLY A 308 19.86 -5.42 -5.63
C GLY A 308 19.35 -4.97 -7.00
N GLN A 309 18.45 -5.72 -7.64
CA GLN A 309 17.85 -5.36 -8.92
C GLN A 309 16.71 -4.35 -8.73
N THR A 310 16.31 -3.69 -9.82
CA THR A 310 15.18 -2.75 -9.87
C THR A 310 14.10 -3.27 -10.82
N PRO A 311 13.29 -4.28 -10.43
CA PRO A 311 12.35 -4.99 -11.30
C PRO A 311 11.06 -4.21 -11.55
N SER A 312 11.14 -2.99 -12.08
CA SER A 312 9.98 -2.08 -12.23
C SER A 312 8.92 -2.63 -13.18
N ALA A 313 9.32 -3.33 -14.25
CA ALA A 313 8.40 -3.91 -15.22
C ALA A 313 7.72 -5.17 -14.67
N GLU A 314 8.46 -6.05 -14.01
CA GLU A 314 7.96 -7.25 -13.34
C GLU A 314 7.00 -6.88 -12.21
N ALA A 315 7.34 -5.87 -11.39
CA ALA A 315 6.46 -5.35 -10.36
C ALA A 315 5.15 -4.78 -10.94
N ALA A 316 5.22 -4.09 -12.09
CA ALA A 316 4.02 -3.60 -12.78
C ALA A 316 3.15 -4.76 -13.30
N VAL A 317 3.73 -5.85 -13.79
CA VAL A 317 3.00 -7.07 -14.22
C VAL A 317 2.30 -7.71 -13.02
N VAL A 318 3.01 -7.93 -11.90
CA VAL A 318 2.40 -8.49 -10.67
C VAL A 318 1.20 -7.67 -10.25
N LYS A 319 1.33 -6.35 -10.22
CA LYS A 319 0.23 -5.47 -9.84
C LYS A 319 -0.93 -5.49 -10.85
N ASP A 320 -0.68 -5.38 -12.15
CA ASP A 320 -1.76 -5.37 -13.15
C ASP A 320 -2.54 -6.69 -13.11
N VAL A 321 -1.86 -7.83 -13.11
CA VAL A 321 -2.52 -9.14 -13.07
C VAL A 321 -3.21 -9.37 -11.72
N GLY A 322 -2.54 -9.03 -10.61
CA GLY A 322 -3.06 -9.23 -9.26
C GLY A 322 -4.33 -8.43 -8.99
N THR A 323 -4.30 -7.12 -9.24
CA THR A 323 -5.46 -6.26 -8.98
C THR A 323 -6.62 -6.51 -9.94
N ASN A 324 -6.37 -6.98 -11.17
CA ASN A 324 -7.41 -7.46 -12.08
C ASN A 324 -8.07 -8.74 -11.56
N TRP A 325 -7.28 -9.67 -11.02
CA TRP A 325 -7.78 -10.88 -10.40
C TRP A 325 -8.65 -10.54 -9.18
N GLU A 326 -8.17 -9.66 -8.29
CA GLU A 326 -8.91 -9.22 -7.11
C GLU A 326 -10.24 -8.55 -7.47
N GLN A 327 -10.23 -7.65 -8.47
CA GLN A 327 -11.44 -6.97 -8.92
C GLN A 327 -12.48 -7.93 -9.48
N ALA A 328 -12.06 -8.98 -10.18
CA ALA A 328 -12.94 -9.96 -10.81
C ALA A 328 -13.42 -11.07 -9.86
N LEU A 329 -12.68 -11.33 -8.77
CA LEU A 329 -12.94 -12.47 -7.87
C LEU A 329 -14.36 -12.48 -7.26
N PRO A 330 -14.93 -11.34 -6.78
CA PRO A 330 -16.30 -11.34 -6.26
C PRO A 330 -17.34 -11.75 -7.32
N GLY A 331 -17.17 -11.32 -8.57
CA GLY A 331 -18.06 -11.70 -9.67
C GLY A 331 -17.98 -13.19 -9.99
N ARG A 332 -16.77 -13.75 -10.02
CA ARG A 332 -16.54 -15.19 -10.27
C ARG A 332 -17.06 -16.05 -9.12
N ALA A 333 -16.82 -15.66 -7.87
CA ALA A 333 -17.36 -16.33 -6.71
C ALA A 333 -18.89 -16.36 -6.71
N ARG A 334 -19.54 -15.23 -7.06
CA ARG A 334 -20.99 -15.14 -7.20
C ARG A 334 -21.55 -16.09 -8.28
N ALA A 335 -20.82 -16.27 -9.37
CA ALA A 335 -21.23 -17.19 -10.44
C ALA A 335 -21.16 -18.65 -10.00
N LEU A 336 -20.30 -18.99 -9.04
CA LEU A 336 -20.18 -20.35 -8.48
C LEU A 336 -21.22 -20.60 -7.38
N ILE A 337 -21.29 -19.71 -6.39
CA ILE A 337 -22.23 -19.76 -5.27
C ILE A 337 -22.85 -18.36 -5.12
N PRO A 338 -24.10 -18.15 -5.58
CA PRO A 338 -24.78 -16.87 -5.42
C PRO A 338 -25.00 -16.55 -3.94
N PRO A 339 -24.68 -15.32 -3.47
CA PRO A 339 -25.02 -14.89 -2.11
C PRO A 339 -26.54 -14.78 -1.95
N ARG A 340 -27.03 -15.01 -0.75
CA ARG A 340 -28.46 -14.88 -0.44
C ARG A 340 -28.91 -13.42 -0.54
N PRO A 341 -30.16 -13.16 -0.97
CA PRO A 341 -30.73 -11.83 -0.95
C PRO A 341 -30.74 -11.22 0.47
N THR A 342 -30.58 -9.91 0.57
CA THR A 342 -30.60 -9.19 1.85
C THR A 342 -31.94 -9.30 2.59
N SER A 343 -33.02 -9.56 1.88
CA SER A 343 -34.38 -9.78 2.42
C SER A 343 -34.59 -11.14 3.08
N SER A 344 -33.65 -12.09 2.97
CA SER A 344 -33.81 -13.47 3.44
C SER A 344 -33.39 -13.71 4.90
N GLY A 345 -33.33 -12.66 5.74
CA GLY A 345 -32.93 -12.75 7.15
C GLY A 345 -31.48 -12.35 7.40
N ASN A 346 -30.87 -12.81 8.51
CA ASN A 346 -29.50 -12.48 8.85
C ASN A 346 -28.53 -12.99 7.79
N PRO A 347 -27.65 -12.14 7.22
CA PRO A 347 -26.70 -12.55 6.20
C PRO A 347 -25.67 -13.53 6.78
N SER A 348 -25.30 -14.54 6.01
CA SER A 348 -24.14 -15.36 6.37
C SER A 348 -22.85 -14.56 6.23
N ARG A 349 -21.78 -15.07 6.83
CA ARG A 349 -20.45 -14.46 6.66
C ARG A 349 -20.03 -14.38 5.18
N TYR A 350 -20.34 -15.39 4.40
CA TYR A 350 -20.12 -15.38 2.95
C TYR A 350 -20.88 -14.21 2.28
N ASP A 351 -22.17 -14.04 2.59
CA ASP A 351 -22.99 -12.96 2.01
C ASP A 351 -22.41 -11.57 2.33
N GLU A 352 -21.97 -11.38 3.57
CA GLU A 352 -21.33 -10.13 3.98
C GLU A 352 -20.00 -9.88 3.27
N VAL A 353 -19.11 -10.90 3.17
CA VAL A 353 -17.82 -10.82 2.49
C VAL A 353 -18.01 -10.47 1.03
N MET A 354 -18.98 -11.13 0.38
CA MET A 354 -19.31 -10.89 -1.02
C MET A 354 -19.80 -9.47 -1.26
N ARG A 355 -20.72 -8.99 -0.41
CA ARG A 355 -21.26 -7.62 -0.52
C ARG A 355 -20.15 -6.58 -0.38
N PHE A 356 -19.37 -6.68 0.69
CA PHE A 356 -18.30 -5.73 0.95
C PHE A 356 -17.28 -5.69 -0.19
N ASN A 357 -16.75 -6.85 -0.59
CA ASN A 357 -15.72 -6.91 -1.64
C ASN A 357 -16.24 -6.50 -3.01
N THR A 358 -17.53 -6.68 -3.31
CA THR A 358 -18.15 -6.14 -4.54
C THR A 358 -18.13 -4.61 -4.54
N LEU A 359 -18.39 -3.96 -3.39
CA LEU A 359 -18.42 -2.50 -3.28
C LEU A 359 -17.03 -1.87 -3.33
N ILE A 360 -16.00 -2.53 -2.81
CA ILE A 360 -14.63 -2.01 -2.84
C ILE A 360 -13.85 -2.38 -4.12
N ALA A 361 -14.28 -3.39 -4.87
CA ALA A 361 -13.56 -3.91 -6.03
C ALA A 361 -13.15 -2.82 -7.05
N PRO A 362 -13.95 -1.78 -7.36
CA PRO A 362 -13.57 -0.75 -8.32
C PRO A 362 -12.28 -0.01 -7.97
N LYS A 363 -11.94 0.19 -6.68
CA LYS A 363 -10.74 0.92 -6.26
C LYS A 363 -9.44 0.16 -6.55
N LEU A 364 -9.48 -1.18 -6.60
CA LEU A 364 -8.30 -2.04 -6.59
C LEU A 364 -7.39 -1.84 -7.81
N THR A 365 -7.97 -1.55 -8.97
CA THR A 365 -7.21 -1.30 -10.20
C THR A 365 -6.82 0.17 -10.40
N ILE A 366 -7.16 1.05 -9.45
CA ILE A 366 -6.90 2.50 -9.55
C ILE A 366 -5.74 2.90 -8.63
N GLN A 367 -5.75 2.45 -7.38
CA GLN A 367 -4.77 2.83 -6.35
C GLN A 367 -3.34 2.41 -6.70
N GLY A 368 -2.34 3.27 -6.38
CA GLY A 368 -0.90 2.98 -6.63
C GLY A 368 -0.53 2.94 -8.12
N GLY A 369 -1.26 3.66 -8.98
CA GLY A 369 -1.16 3.70 -10.43
C GLY A 369 -2.23 2.85 -11.12
N THR A 370 -2.95 3.48 -12.06
CA THR A 370 -4.02 2.81 -12.82
C THR A 370 -3.46 1.73 -13.74
N ARG A 371 -4.34 0.82 -14.19
CA ARG A 371 -3.99 -0.23 -15.19
C ARG A 371 -3.32 0.36 -16.44
N GLU A 372 -3.81 1.50 -16.91
CA GLU A 372 -3.33 2.19 -18.12
C GLU A 372 -1.88 2.66 -17.91
N VAL A 373 -1.59 3.24 -16.74
CA VAL A 373 -0.23 3.65 -16.35
C VAL A 373 0.70 2.42 -16.26
N LEU A 374 0.24 1.34 -15.62
CA LEU A 374 1.02 0.11 -15.50
C LEU A 374 1.31 -0.52 -16.85
N ARG A 375 0.31 -0.62 -17.72
CA ARG A 375 0.48 -1.16 -19.08
C ARG A 375 1.43 -0.33 -19.93
N GLY A 376 1.45 1.01 -19.73
CA GLY A 376 2.47 1.88 -20.31
C GLY A 376 3.89 1.55 -19.84
N ILE A 377 4.08 1.18 -18.54
CA ILE A 377 5.37 0.74 -18.02
C ILE A 377 5.77 -0.61 -18.60
N ILE A 378 4.82 -1.56 -18.61
CA ILE A 378 5.00 -2.90 -19.19
C ILE A 378 5.38 -2.81 -20.68
N ALA A 379 4.67 -2.02 -21.47
CA ALA A 379 4.95 -1.81 -22.89
C ALA A 379 6.36 -1.26 -23.13
N ARG A 380 6.78 -0.25 -22.35
CA ARG A 380 8.16 0.26 -22.43
C ARG A 380 9.19 -0.79 -22.04
N GLY A 381 8.94 -1.60 -21.02
CA GLY A 381 9.79 -2.72 -20.63
C GLY A 381 9.95 -3.75 -21.77
N LEU A 382 8.91 -3.98 -22.54
CA LEU A 382 8.93 -4.86 -23.71
C LEU A 382 9.55 -4.22 -24.98
N GLY A 383 9.96 -2.95 -24.91
CA GLY A 383 10.50 -2.24 -26.07
C GLY A 383 9.46 -1.85 -27.12
N LEU A 384 8.17 -1.80 -26.76
CA LEU A 384 7.06 -1.45 -27.65
C LEU A 384 6.83 0.06 -27.81
N ARG A 385 7.59 0.90 -27.09
CA ARG A 385 7.55 2.38 -27.15
C ARG A 385 8.90 2.99 -26.84
#